data_775ea7b53fd9557fed4feca6184d23c7
#
_entry.id   775ea7b53fd9557fed4feca6184d23c7
#
_cell.length_a   1.000
_cell.length_b   1.000
_cell.length_c   1.000
_cell.angle_alpha   90.00
_cell.angle_beta   90.00
_cell.angle_gamma   90.00
#
_symmetry.space_group_name_H-M   'P 1'
#
loop_
_entity.id
_entity.type
_entity.pdbx_description
1 polymer ?
#
loop_
_entity_poly.entity_id
_entity_poly.type
_entity_poly.pdbx_seq_one_letter_code
_entity_poly.pdbx_strand_id
1 'polypeptide(L)'
;CANAAGRYTNLVGRKGQEALMMLPYESSRNFAPVPFDTASGAYYDKLTMLTAHEPVKTKDTSTNKVAMLPSMEGFNMILSQSLWDATMAFSIAHYLKENRKSKVLQINGRFHSDEGFAVVTQLKKYRPKTSILIISSTTDDSFPNIDWTQYKDQGDYIIITDPSVPRSYTD
;
A
#
# COMPACT_ATOMS: atom_id res chain seq x y z
N CYS A 1 12.43 5.54 -1.43
CA CYS A 1 11.72 4.33 -1.85
C CYS A 1 10.25 4.60 -2.17
N ALA A 2 9.26 4.28 -1.33
CA ALA A 2 7.85 4.41 -1.75
C ALA A 2 7.46 5.80 -2.25
N ASN A 3 7.91 6.87 -1.58
CA ASN A 3 7.65 8.24 -2.03
C ASN A 3 8.29 8.57 -3.39
N ALA A 4 9.44 7.99 -3.71
CA ALA A 4 10.06 8.15 -5.01
C ALA A 4 9.23 7.44 -6.09
N ALA A 5 8.75 6.23 -5.81
CA ALA A 5 7.86 5.49 -6.69
C ALA A 5 6.54 6.23 -6.96
N GLY A 6 6.02 6.99 -5.99
CA GLY A 6 4.80 7.77 -6.11
C GLY A 6 4.76 8.73 -7.30
N ARG A 7 5.93 9.20 -7.76
CA ARG A 7 6.02 10.02 -8.98
C ARG A 7 5.60 9.27 -10.25
N TYR A 8 5.71 7.95 -10.24
CA TYR A 8 5.50 7.08 -11.39
C TYR A 8 4.18 6.34 -11.35
N THR A 9 3.47 6.35 -10.22
CA THR A 9 2.19 5.65 -10.06
C THR A 9 1.13 6.15 -11.03
N ASN A 10 1.08 7.48 -11.26
CA ASN A 10 0.16 8.06 -12.25
C ASN A 10 0.52 7.60 -13.67
N LEU A 11 1.81 7.58 -14.01
CA LEU A 11 2.27 7.13 -15.32
C LEU A 11 1.88 5.66 -15.55
N VAL A 12 2.17 4.80 -14.59
CA VAL A 12 1.86 3.36 -14.66
C VAL A 12 0.35 3.13 -14.69
N GLY A 13 -0.40 3.81 -13.83
CA GLY A 13 -1.85 3.66 -13.79
C GLY A 13 -2.55 4.06 -15.09
N ARG A 14 -1.97 4.98 -15.86
CA ARG A 14 -2.55 5.43 -17.14
C ARG A 14 -2.00 4.71 -18.37
N LYS A 15 -0.74 4.30 -18.34
CA LYS A 15 -0.01 3.84 -19.54
C LYS A 15 0.58 2.43 -19.42
N GLY A 16 0.40 1.75 -18.28
CA GLY A 16 0.95 0.42 -18.05
C GLY A 16 2.43 0.44 -17.62
N GLN A 17 2.94 -0.74 -17.34
CA GLN A 17 4.33 -0.92 -16.86
C GLN A 17 5.37 -0.55 -17.93
N GLU A 18 5.04 -0.77 -19.20
CA GLU A 18 5.92 -0.52 -20.34
C GLU A 18 6.35 0.95 -20.40
N ALA A 19 5.49 1.85 -19.92
CA ALA A 19 5.82 3.28 -19.87
C ALA A 19 7.03 3.59 -18.96
N LEU A 20 7.28 2.76 -17.95
CA LEU A 20 8.47 2.91 -17.08
C LEU A 20 9.75 2.53 -17.80
N MET A 21 9.69 1.60 -18.75
CA MET A 21 10.86 1.16 -19.52
C MET A 21 11.36 2.23 -20.50
N MET A 22 10.49 3.20 -20.82
CA MET A 22 10.82 4.33 -21.70
C MET A 22 11.47 5.50 -20.96
N LEU A 23 11.58 5.43 -19.66
CA LEU A 23 12.15 6.49 -18.84
C LEU A 23 13.70 6.43 -18.87
N PRO A 24 14.38 7.55 -18.61
CA PRO A 24 15.84 7.57 -18.43
C PRO A 24 16.29 6.60 -17.35
N TYR A 25 17.48 6.03 -17.52
CA TYR A 25 18.04 5.04 -16.58
C TYR A 25 18.05 5.52 -15.12
N GLU A 26 18.33 6.79 -14.89
CA GLU A 26 18.35 7.38 -13.54
C GLU A 26 16.99 7.29 -12.86
N SER A 27 15.89 7.30 -13.60
CA SER A 27 14.54 7.13 -13.07
C SER A 27 14.31 5.72 -12.53
N SER A 28 14.90 4.70 -13.14
CA SER A 28 14.74 3.30 -12.75
C SER A 28 15.23 3.00 -11.33
N ARG A 29 16.08 3.86 -10.77
CA ARG A 29 16.57 3.75 -9.39
C ARG A 29 15.47 4.04 -8.33
N ASN A 30 14.35 4.63 -8.73
CA ASN A 30 13.30 5.10 -7.85
C ASN A 30 12.13 4.12 -7.70
N PHE A 31 12.14 3.02 -8.44
CA PHE A 31 11.07 2.02 -8.41
C PHE A 31 11.61 0.61 -8.64
N ALA A 32 10.77 -0.39 -8.37
CA ALA A 32 11.11 -1.79 -8.58
C ALA A 32 11.44 -2.08 -10.06
N PRO A 33 12.30 -3.07 -10.35
CA PRO A 33 12.51 -3.54 -11.70
C PRO A 33 11.21 -3.91 -12.41
N VAL A 34 11.13 -3.59 -13.69
CA VAL A 34 10.01 -3.94 -14.58
C VAL A 34 10.39 -5.19 -15.37
N PRO A 35 9.47 -6.18 -15.53
CA PRO A 35 8.12 -6.20 -15.01
C PRO A 35 8.08 -6.56 -13.51
N PHE A 36 7.12 -5.98 -12.82
CA PHE A 36 6.74 -6.38 -11.47
C PHE A 36 5.36 -7.04 -11.47
N ASP A 37 5.08 -7.86 -10.46
CA ASP A 37 3.79 -8.52 -10.39
C ASP A 37 2.70 -7.57 -9.89
N THR A 38 1.54 -7.66 -10.51
CA THR A 38 0.34 -6.94 -10.09
C THR A 38 -0.40 -7.72 -9.02
N ALA A 39 -1.21 -7.00 -8.24
CA ALA A 39 -2.11 -7.61 -7.28
C ALA A 39 -3.01 -8.66 -7.96
N SER A 40 -3.21 -9.79 -7.29
CA SER A 40 -4.03 -10.91 -7.76
C SER A 40 -4.73 -11.60 -6.59
N GLY A 41 -5.75 -12.42 -6.88
CA GLY A 41 -6.52 -13.15 -5.87
C GLY A 41 -7.14 -12.23 -4.83
N ALA A 42 -7.15 -12.64 -3.56
CA ALA A 42 -7.79 -11.91 -2.47
C ALA A 42 -7.28 -10.46 -2.31
N TYR A 43 -6.01 -10.21 -2.61
CA TYR A 43 -5.49 -8.84 -2.59
C TYR A 43 -6.08 -7.98 -3.71
N TYR A 44 -6.25 -8.53 -4.91
CA TYR A 44 -6.95 -7.85 -6.00
C TYR A 44 -8.38 -7.50 -5.61
N ASP A 45 -9.12 -8.46 -5.03
CA ASP A 45 -10.51 -8.25 -4.60
C ASP A 45 -10.59 -7.14 -3.54
N LYS A 46 -9.66 -7.14 -2.58
CA LYS A 46 -9.56 -6.09 -1.54
C LYS A 46 -9.29 -4.71 -2.14
N LEU A 47 -8.42 -4.60 -3.16
CA LEU A 47 -8.15 -3.36 -3.88
C LEU A 47 -9.36 -2.87 -4.66
N THR A 48 -10.07 -3.77 -5.33
CA THR A 48 -11.26 -3.40 -6.12
C THR A 48 -12.40 -2.93 -5.23
N MET A 49 -12.61 -3.54 -4.07
CA MET A 49 -13.62 -3.08 -3.10
C MET A 49 -13.34 -1.65 -2.62
N LEU A 50 -12.08 -1.29 -2.40
CA LEU A 50 -11.73 0.08 -1.99
C LEU A 50 -11.93 1.11 -3.09
N THR A 51 -11.75 0.70 -4.35
CA THR A 51 -11.91 1.61 -5.50
C THR A 51 -13.36 1.71 -5.98
N ALA A 52 -14.21 0.73 -5.61
CA ALA A 52 -15.64 0.71 -5.95
C ALA A 52 -16.48 1.65 -5.07
N HIS A 53 -15.92 2.25 -4.01
CA HIS A 53 -16.65 3.23 -3.25
C HIS A 53 -16.89 4.47 -4.11
N GLU A 54 -18.17 4.77 -4.33
CA GLU A 54 -18.67 5.97 -5.00
C GLU A 54 -17.96 7.22 -4.51
N PRO A 55 -17.71 8.22 -5.39
CA PRO A 55 -17.14 9.49 -4.97
C PRO A 55 -18.01 10.07 -3.86
N VAL A 56 -17.43 10.23 -2.68
CA VAL A 56 -18.09 10.90 -1.55
C VAL A 56 -18.50 12.28 -2.03
N LYS A 57 -19.81 12.49 -2.21
CA LYS A 57 -20.40 13.81 -2.40
C LYS A 57 -20.26 14.54 -1.07
N THR A 58 -19.13 15.15 -0.83
CA THR A 58 -19.02 16.14 0.26
C THR A 58 -19.91 17.32 -0.11
N LYS A 59 -21.09 17.36 0.48
CA LYS A 59 -21.91 18.55 0.52
C LYS A 59 -21.19 19.56 1.45
N ASP A 60 -20.24 20.25 0.91
CA ASP A 60 -19.76 21.48 1.54
C ASP A 60 -20.66 22.63 1.07
N THR A 61 -21.51 23.11 1.97
CA THR A 61 -22.60 24.08 1.70
C THR A 61 -22.11 25.53 1.65
N SER A 62 -20.80 25.78 1.56
CA SER A 62 -20.31 27.18 1.64
C SER A 62 -19.59 27.72 0.41
N THR A 63 -19.30 26.95 -0.61
CA THR A 63 -18.80 27.50 -1.89
C THR A 63 -19.24 26.66 -3.08
N ASN A 64 -19.87 27.32 -4.07
CA ASN A 64 -20.31 26.72 -5.34
C ASN A 64 -19.15 26.31 -6.28
N LYS A 65 -18.03 25.79 -5.75
CA LYS A 65 -16.98 25.14 -6.51
C LYS A 65 -17.01 23.66 -6.19
N VAL A 66 -17.75 22.92 -7.05
CA VAL A 66 -17.53 21.47 -7.17
C VAL A 66 -16.09 21.30 -7.65
N ALA A 67 -15.19 20.94 -6.74
CA ALA A 67 -13.88 20.44 -7.12
C ALA A 67 -14.13 19.12 -7.85
N MET A 68 -14.16 19.15 -9.16
CA MET A 68 -14.16 17.95 -9.99
C MET A 68 -12.82 17.26 -9.71
N LEU A 69 -12.87 16.20 -8.90
CA LEU A 69 -11.76 15.24 -8.86
C LEU A 69 -11.54 14.79 -10.31
N PRO A 70 -10.29 14.74 -10.79
CA PRO A 70 -10.00 14.27 -12.14
C PRO A 70 -10.68 12.92 -12.34
N SER A 71 -11.39 12.75 -13.44
CA SER A 71 -12.05 11.50 -13.75
C SER A 71 -11.03 10.36 -13.69
N MET A 72 -11.32 9.33 -12.92
CA MET A 72 -10.46 8.13 -12.79
C MET A 72 -10.58 7.23 -14.04
N GLU A 73 -11.30 7.69 -15.06
CA GLU A 73 -11.48 6.99 -16.31
C GLU A 73 -10.13 6.69 -16.97
N GLY A 74 -9.90 5.42 -17.26
CA GLY A 74 -8.64 4.94 -17.80
C GLY A 74 -7.46 4.87 -16.81
N PHE A 75 -7.70 5.06 -15.51
CA PHE A 75 -6.67 4.92 -14.49
C PHE A 75 -6.73 3.57 -13.78
N ASN A 76 -5.66 2.79 -13.91
CA ASN A 76 -5.53 1.51 -13.23
C ASN A 76 -4.90 1.69 -11.83
N MET A 77 -5.76 1.82 -10.82
CA MET A 77 -5.35 1.96 -9.42
C MET A 77 -4.58 0.73 -8.92
N ILE A 78 -5.00 -0.46 -9.35
CA ILE A 78 -4.37 -1.72 -8.93
C ILE A 78 -2.91 -1.75 -9.36
N LEU A 79 -2.64 -1.36 -10.60
CA LEU A 79 -1.28 -1.31 -11.13
C LEU A 79 -0.41 -0.26 -10.42
N SER A 80 -1.02 0.87 -10.04
CA SER A 80 -0.34 1.92 -9.26
C SER A 80 0.03 1.45 -7.86
N GLN A 81 -0.87 0.77 -7.17
CA GLN A 81 -0.62 0.19 -5.85
C GLN A 81 0.45 -0.91 -5.94
N SER A 82 0.37 -1.76 -6.95
CA SER A 82 1.34 -2.82 -7.18
C SER A 82 2.77 -2.28 -7.41
N LEU A 83 2.91 -1.13 -8.05
CA LEU A 83 4.21 -0.46 -8.18
C LEU A 83 4.77 -0.03 -6.82
N TRP A 84 3.94 0.51 -5.94
CA TRP A 84 4.36 0.86 -4.59
C TRP A 84 4.80 -0.35 -3.79
N ASP A 85 3.98 -1.40 -3.79
CA ASP A 85 4.27 -2.65 -3.08
C ASP A 85 5.57 -3.28 -3.55
N ALA A 86 5.72 -3.41 -4.86
CA ALA A 86 6.94 -3.94 -5.47
C ALA A 86 8.16 -3.09 -5.10
N THR A 87 8.05 -1.75 -5.10
CA THR A 87 9.16 -0.85 -4.80
C THR A 87 9.57 -0.91 -3.33
N MET A 88 8.62 -0.95 -2.40
CA MET A 88 8.92 -1.15 -0.98
C MET A 88 9.63 -2.48 -0.76
N ALA A 89 9.08 -3.55 -1.30
CA ALA A 89 9.64 -4.90 -1.19
C ALA A 89 11.03 -5.03 -1.81
N PHE A 90 11.22 -4.48 -3.01
CA PHE A 90 12.52 -4.49 -3.69
C PHE A 90 13.57 -3.72 -2.88
N SER A 91 13.22 -2.55 -2.33
CA SER A 91 14.12 -1.74 -1.50
C SER A 91 14.57 -2.51 -0.26
N ILE A 92 13.66 -3.20 0.42
CA ILE A 92 13.96 -4.05 1.58
C ILE A 92 14.87 -5.21 1.16
N ALA A 93 14.52 -5.92 0.08
CA ALA A 93 15.29 -7.06 -0.41
C ALA A 93 16.71 -6.67 -0.79
N HIS A 94 16.87 -5.52 -1.47
CA HIS A 94 18.16 -4.98 -1.88
C HIS A 94 19.02 -4.62 -0.67
N TYR A 95 18.46 -3.89 0.30
CA TYR A 95 19.16 -3.54 1.53
C TYR A 95 19.64 -4.79 2.28
N LEU A 96 18.76 -5.78 2.47
CA LEU A 96 19.10 -7.02 3.18
C LEU A 96 20.08 -7.92 2.41
N LYS A 97 20.22 -7.76 1.09
CA LYS A 97 21.23 -8.46 0.31
C LYS A 97 22.63 -7.98 0.68
N GLU A 98 22.80 -6.68 0.82
CA GLU A 98 24.07 -6.04 1.18
C GLU A 98 24.34 -6.10 2.67
N ASN A 99 23.29 -6.09 3.49
CA ASN A 99 23.37 -6.01 4.97
C ASN A 99 22.77 -7.27 5.61
N ARG A 100 23.39 -8.42 5.42
CA ARG A 100 22.86 -9.76 5.77
C ARG A 100 22.50 -9.97 7.24
N LYS A 101 23.10 -9.22 8.15
CA LYS A 101 22.87 -9.32 9.61
C LYS A 101 21.86 -8.29 10.11
N SER A 102 21.38 -7.41 9.24
CA SER A 102 20.46 -6.35 9.63
C SER A 102 19.01 -6.85 9.71
N LYS A 103 18.22 -6.14 10.50
CA LYS A 103 16.76 -6.19 10.50
C LYS A 103 16.24 -4.91 9.87
N VAL A 104 15.09 -4.97 9.23
CA VAL A 104 14.41 -3.82 8.65
C VAL A 104 13.05 -3.68 9.33
N LEU A 105 12.76 -2.49 9.82
CA LEU A 105 11.41 -2.08 10.22
C LEU A 105 10.82 -1.28 9.06
N GLN A 106 9.73 -1.79 8.48
CA GLN A 106 8.94 -1.09 7.48
C GLN A 106 7.67 -0.56 8.14
N ILE A 107 7.41 0.73 7.99
CA ILE A 107 6.16 1.37 8.43
C ILE A 107 5.39 1.77 7.17
N ASN A 108 4.15 1.30 7.06
CA ASN A 108 3.26 1.58 5.93
C ASN A 108 1.80 1.57 6.41
N GLY A 109 0.89 2.06 5.58
CA GLY A 109 -0.53 1.85 5.81
C GLY A 109 -0.83 0.34 5.83
N ARG A 110 -1.61 -0.11 6.80
CA ARG A 110 -1.93 -1.52 7.06
C ARG A 110 -2.35 -2.29 5.80
N PHE A 111 -2.94 -1.60 4.86
CA PHE A 111 -3.38 -2.15 3.59
C PHE A 111 -2.25 -2.79 2.76
N HIS A 112 -1.02 -2.31 2.93
CA HIS A 112 0.16 -2.81 2.24
C HIS A 112 0.82 -4.02 2.92
N SER A 113 0.31 -4.50 4.06
CA SER A 113 0.94 -5.60 4.80
C SER A 113 -0.03 -6.58 5.44
N ASP A 114 -1.26 -6.15 5.77
CA ASP A 114 -2.25 -6.99 6.41
C ASP A 114 -2.49 -8.28 5.62
N GLU A 115 -2.75 -9.37 6.33
CA GLU A 115 -3.04 -10.70 5.77
C GLU A 115 -1.86 -11.30 4.98
N GLY A 116 -0.67 -10.70 5.08
CA GLY A 116 0.50 -11.13 4.34
C GLY A 116 0.48 -10.77 2.86
N PHE A 117 -0.35 -9.81 2.46
CA PHE A 117 -0.49 -9.35 1.07
C PHE A 117 0.55 -8.31 0.68
N ALA A 118 0.40 -7.77 -0.50
CA ALA A 118 1.09 -6.60 -1.01
C ALA A 118 2.61 -6.67 -0.86
N VAL A 119 3.20 -5.81 -0.03
CA VAL A 119 4.66 -5.77 0.21
C VAL A 119 5.19 -7.12 0.67
N VAL A 120 4.45 -7.85 1.51
CA VAL A 120 4.88 -9.14 2.04
C VAL A 120 5.00 -10.17 0.92
N THR A 121 3.98 -10.27 0.06
CA THR A 121 4.00 -11.16 -1.11
C THR A 121 5.13 -10.80 -2.07
N GLN A 122 5.30 -9.52 -2.38
CA GLN A 122 6.38 -9.05 -3.25
C GLN A 122 7.77 -9.32 -2.65
N LEU A 123 7.94 -9.10 -1.33
CA LEU A 123 9.21 -9.37 -0.67
C LEU A 123 9.60 -10.86 -0.72
N LYS A 124 8.63 -11.75 -0.56
CA LYS A 124 8.85 -13.19 -0.69
C LYS A 124 9.30 -13.59 -2.09
N LYS A 125 8.91 -12.87 -3.13
CA LYS A 125 9.42 -13.10 -4.51
C LYS A 125 10.86 -12.66 -4.66
N TYR A 126 11.20 -11.47 -4.19
CA TYR A 126 12.59 -10.98 -4.28
C TYR A 126 13.53 -11.72 -3.32
N ARG A 127 13.02 -12.19 -2.18
CA ARG A 127 13.83 -12.83 -1.13
C ARG A 127 13.02 -13.90 -0.37
N PRO A 128 12.83 -15.10 -0.94
CA PRO A 128 11.91 -16.13 -0.41
C PRO A 128 12.18 -16.58 1.02
N LYS A 129 13.45 -16.55 1.45
CA LYS A 129 13.88 -17.02 2.78
C LYS A 129 13.82 -15.92 3.87
N THR A 130 13.27 -14.74 3.58
CA THR A 130 13.14 -13.68 4.58
C THR A 130 12.06 -14.05 5.60
N SER A 131 12.43 -14.03 6.90
CA SER A 131 11.44 -14.06 7.97
C SER A 131 10.77 -12.71 8.07
N ILE A 132 9.46 -12.68 8.12
CA ILE A 132 8.64 -11.46 8.18
C ILE A 132 7.73 -11.60 9.40
N LEU A 133 7.58 -10.53 10.15
CA LEU A 133 6.64 -10.40 11.23
C LEU A 133 5.76 -9.19 10.92
N ILE A 134 4.45 -9.36 11.00
CA ILE A 134 3.46 -8.33 10.69
C ILE A 134 2.82 -7.87 11.99
N ILE A 135 2.88 -6.56 12.24
CA ILE A 135 2.14 -5.91 13.32
C ILE A 135 1.10 -5.00 12.65
N SER A 136 -0.18 -5.35 12.78
CA SER A 136 -1.29 -4.53 12.29
C SER A 136 -1.88 -3.71 13.41
N SER A 137 -2.20 -2.45 13.14
CA SER A 137 -2.84 -1.55 14.11
C SER A 137 -4.11 -0.96 13.54
N THR A 138 -5.19 -1.01 14.34
CA THR A 138 -6.49 -0.45 13.94
C THR A 138 -7.25 0.07 15.18
N THR A 139 -8.38 0.73 14.95
CA THR A 139 -9.34 1.09 15.98
C THR A 139 -10.55 0.16 15.93
N ASP A 140 -11.25 -0.01 17.04
CA ASP A 140 -12.52 -0.74 17.10
C ASP A 140 -13.45 -0.05 18.09
N ASP A 141 -14.66 0.27 17.65
CA ASP A 141 -15.66 0.97 18.46
C ASP A 141 -16.18 0.13 19.63
N SER A 142 -15.96 -1.19 19.61
CA SER A 142 -16.30 -2.08 20.72
C SER A 142 -15.26 -2.08 21.85
N PHE A 143 -14.16 -1.33 21.70
CA PHE A 143 -13.12 -1.26 22.73
C PHE A 143 -13.69 -0.90 24.11
N PRO A 144 -13.31 -1.58 25.21
CA PRO A 144 -12.27 -2.63 25.30
C PRO A 144 -12.76 -4.07 25.05
N ASN A 145 -14.05 -4.27 24.69
CA ASN A 145 -14.67 -5.59 24.53
C ASN A 145 -14.53 -6.12 23.09
N ILE A 146 -13.31 -6.36 22.68
CA ILE A 146 -12.96 -6.70 21.29
C ILE A 146 -13.35 -8.14 20.93
N ASP A 147 -14.02 -8.31 19.80
CA ASP A 147 -14.13 -9.62 19.14
C ASP A 147 -12.85 -9.89 18.29
N TRP A 148 -11.88 -10.53 18.90
CA TRP A 148 -10.60 -10.85 18.31
C TRP A 148 -10.68 -11.78 17.09
N THR A 149 -11.80 -12.47 16.89
CA THR A 149 -11.97 -13.39 15.74
C THR A 149 -11.96 -12.65 14.41
N GLN A 150 -12.35 -11.37 14.42
CA GLN A 150 -12.36 -10.52 13.23
C GLN A 150 -10.96 -10.09 12.76
N TYR A 151 -9.96 -10.22 13.62
CA TYR A 151 -8.61 -9.71 13.38
C TYR A 151 -7.55 -10.80 13.20
N LYS A 152 -7.89 -12.07 13.48
CA LYS A 152 -6.93 -13.19 13.58
C LYS A 152 -6.00 -13.37 12.38
N ASP A 153 -6.46 -12.99 11.19
CA ASP A 153 -5.71 -13.20 9.95
C ASP A 153 -4.96 -11.94 9.47
N GLN A 154 -5.07 -10.82 10.21
CA GLN A 154 -4.50 -9.54 9.79
C GLN A 154 -2.98 -9.43 10.00
N GLY A 155 -2.41 -10.18 10.91
CA GLY A 155 -0.98 -10.18 11.19
C GLY A 155 -0.59 -11.11 12.33
N ASP A 156 0.71 -11.16 12.61
CA ASP A 156 1.24 -11.94 13.73
C ASP A 156 0.92 -11.29 15.09
N TYR A 157 0.82 -9.96 15.10
CA TYR A 157 0.38 -9.16 16.25
C TYR A 157 -0.64 -8.12 15.81
N ILE A 158 -1.67 -7.96 16.62
CA ILE A 158 -2.73 -6.97 16.39
C ILE A 158 -2.75 -5.98 17.54
N ILE A 159 -2.73 -4.71 17.23
CA ILE A 159 -2.86 -3.61 18.18
C ILE A 159 -4.21 -2.94 17.93
N ILE A 160 -5.11 -3.04 18.90
CA ILE A 160 -6.39 -2.32 18.86
C ILE A 160 -6.27 -1.10 19.76
N THR A 161 -6.63 0.05 19.23
CA THR A 161 -6.65 1.32 19.96
C THR A 161 -8.06 1.81 20.19
N ASP A 162 -8.26 2.51 21.29
CA ASP A 162 -9.54 3.14 21.66
C ASP A 162 -9.83 4.30 20.68
N PRO A 163 -10.92 4.26 19.90
CA PRO A 163 -11.28 5.32 18.97
C PRO A 163 -11.69 6.63 19.66
N SER A 164 -12.04 6.59 20.94
CA SER A 164 -12.41 7.79 21.72
C SER A 164 -11.18 8.63 22.10
N VAL A 165 -9.97 8.07 22.04
CA VAL A 165 -8.75 8.83 22.33
C VAL A 165 -8.49 9.81 21.18
N PRO A 166 -8.47 11.13 21.47
CA PRO A 166 -8.24 12.12 20.43
C PRO A 166 -6.85 11.98 19.82
N ARG A 167 -6.75 12.28 18.53
CA ARG A 167 -5.46 12.29 17.84
C ARG A 167 -4.54 13.33 18.48
N SER A 168 -3.24 13.03 18.52
CA SER A 168 -2.22 13.93 19.07
C SER A 168 -1.94 15.15 18.19
N TYR A 169 -2.49 15.18 16.99
CA TYR A 169 -2.39 16.32 16.06
C TYR A 169 -3.79 16.64 15.52
N THR A 170 -4.04 17.93 15.35
CA THR A 170 -5.21 18.47 14.64
C THR A 170 -4.70 19.05 13.32
N ASP A 171 -5.46 18.81 12.25
CA ASP A 171 -5.19 19.43 10.94
C ASP A 171 -5.38 20.94 11.01
#